data_65f7b7c66d6c684b5101f9019c9232c5
#
_entry.id   65f7b7c66d6c684b5101f9019c9232c5
#
_cell.length_a   1.000
_cell.length_b   1.000
_cell.length_c   1.000
_cell.angle_alpha   90.00
_cell.angle_beta   90.00
_cell.angle_gamma   90.00
#
_symmetry.space_group_name_H-M   'P 1'
#
loop_
_entity.id
_entity.type
_entity.pdbx_description
1 polymer ?
#
loop_
_entity_poly.entity_id
_entity_poly.type
_entity_poly.pdbx_seq_one_letter_code
_entity_poly.pdbx_strand_id
1 'polypeptide(L)'
;RQMCIRDRSCSARLPIYLLLVGAFFPNNGSLILLLIYSIGILLAVLLARLFSRFLVKGDDTPFVMELPPYRLPTAKAIFRHTWEKGAQYLRKMGGIIMIASIVIWALGYYPDHDAYETVAEQQENSYIGQIGKAMEPVIAPLGFDWKLGIGILSGVGAKELVVSTLGVLYTNDAEADAVSLAERIPITPLVAFCYMVFVLIYFPCIATIVAIKQESGSWKWALFTAVYTTLLAWVMAFAIYRIGGLFV
;
A
#
# COMPACT_ATOMS: atom_id res chain seq x y z
N ARG A 1 -18.39 -9.26 -7.08
CA ARG A 1 -18.38 -9.13 -5.61
C ARG A 1 -16.96 -9.05 -5.03
N GLN A 2 -15.98 -9.77 -5.59
CA GLN A 2 -14.61 -9.85 -5.03
C GLN A 2 -13.75 -8.60 -5.33
N MET A 3 -13.97 -7.90 -6.44
CA MET A 3 -13.27 -6.64 -6.73
C MET A 3 -13.57 -5.53 -5.70
N CYS A 4 -14.78 -5.48 -5.15
CA CYS A 4 -15.16 -4.49 -4.13
C CYS A 4 -14.51 -4.73 -2.75
N ILE A 5 -14.08 -5.97 -2.43
CA ILE A 5 -13.44 -6.28 -1.14
C ILE A 5 -12.01 -5.73 -1.09
N ARG A 6 -11.36 -5.62 -2.23
CA ARG A 6 -9.98 -5.14 -2.37
C ARG A 6 -9.83 -3.64 -2.09
N ASP A 7 -10.86 -2.85 -2.36
CA ASP A 7 -10.77 -1.38 -2.30
C ASP A 7 -10.93 -0.84 -0.86
N ARG A 8 -11.07 -1.72 0.13
CA ARG A 8 -11.01 -1.32 1.54
C ARG A 8 -9.58 -1.05 1.95
N SER A 9 -9.37 0.07 2.64
CA SER A 9 -8.09 0.41 3.26
C SER A 9 -7.68 -0.70 4.22
N CYS A 10 -6.52 -1.34 3.99
CA CYS A 10 -5.99 -2.30 4.94
C CYS A 10 -5.41 -1.58 6.17
N SER A 11 -5.42 -2.23 7.32
CA SER A 11 -4.86 -1.69 8.56
C SER A 11 -3.36 -1.33 8.45
N ALA A 12 -2.64 -1.99 7.56
CA ALA A 12 -1.22 -1.76 7.29
C ALA A 12 -0.88 -0.38 6.69
N ARG A 13 -1.87 0.34 6.15
CA ARG A 13 -1.69 1.71 5.65
C ARG A 13 -1.81 2.75 6.75
N LEU A 14 -2.52 2.44 7.83
CA LEU A 14 -2.78 3.37 8.91
C LEU A 14 -1.50 3.90 9.56
N PRO A 15 -0.47 3.09 9.87
CA PRO A 15 0.78 3.59 10.44
C PRO A 15 1.48 4.62 9.55
N ILE A 16 1.47 4.43 8.21
CA ILE A 16 2.06 5.36 7.26
C ILE A 16 1.31 6.71 7.31
N TYR A 17 -0.02 6.67 7.35
CA TYR A 17 -0.82 7.89 7.43
C TYR A 17 -0.61 8.63 8.75
N LEU A 18 -0.59 7.90 9.87
CA LEU A 18 -0.37 8.50 11.18
C LEU A 18 1.02 9.15 11.27
N LEU A 19 2.03 8.49 10.74
CA LEU A 19 3.39 9.00 10.70
C LEU A 19 3.47 10.32 9.90
N LEU A 20 2.99 10.31 8.65
CA LEU A 20 3.06 11.48 7.77
C LEU A 20 2.13 12.63 8.21
N VAL A 21 0.95 12.28 8.71
CA VAL A 21 0.02 13.28 9.23
C VAL A 21 0.57 13.91 10.52
N GLY A 22 1.13 13.10 11.42
CA GLY A 22 1.78 13.60 12.63
C GLY A 22 2.98 14.50 12.34
N ALA A 23 3.75 14.15 11.28
CA ALA A 23 4.92 14.91 10.86
C ALA A 23 4.57 16.26 10.21
N PHE A 24 3.62 16.27 9.27
CA PHE A 24 3.39 17.44 8.39
C PHE A 24 2.08 18.19 8.66
N PHE A 25 1.12 17.61 9.40
CA PHE A 25 -0.21 18.17 9.64
C PHE A 25 -0.64 18.12 11.11
N PRO A 26 0.15 18.62 12.09
CA PRO A 26 -0.14 18.47 13.51
C PRO A 26 -1.49 19.12 13.92
N ASN A 27 -1.89 20.21 13.30
CA ASN A 27 -3.11 20.93 13.65
C ASN A 27 -4.39 20.36 13.01
N ASN A 28 -4.29 19.74 11.81
CA ASN A 28 -5.43 19.31 10.99
C ASN A 28 -5.38 17.81 10.66
N GLY A 29 -4.69 17.00 11.44
CA GLY A 29 -4.42 15.60 11.13
C GLY A 29 -5.68 14.76 10.95
N SER A 30 -6.69 14.95 11.80
CA SER A 30 -7.94 14.21 11.71
C SER A 30 -8.73 14.51 10.43
N LEU A 31 -8.71 15.78 9.99
CA LEU A 31 -9.37 16.20 8.75
C LEU A 31 -8.67 15.64 7.52
N ILE A 32 -7.34 15.62 7.51
CA ILE A 32 -6.55 15.03 6.42
C ILE A 32 -6.79 13.53 6.33
N LEU A 33 -6.82 12.81 7.47
CA LEU A 33 -7.16 11.38 7.49
C LEU A 33 -8.56 11.12 6.94
N LEU A 34 -9.56 11.89 7.38
CA LEU A 34 -10.93 11.76 6.89
C LEU A 34 -10.99 12.00 5.37
N LEU A 35 -10.26 13.00 4.87
CA LEU A 35 -10.20 13.33 3.45
C LEU A 35 -9.58 12.19 2.64
N ILE A 36 -8.47 11.59 3.10
CA ILE A 36 -7.83 10.45 2.43
C ILE A 36 -8.78 9.24 2.37
N TYR A 37 -9.45 8.90 3.48
CA TYR A 37 -10.42 7.81 3.50
C TYR A 37 -11.62 8.10 2.59
N SER A 38 -12.10 9.34 2.54
CA SER A 38 -13.20 9.76 1.66
C SER A 38 -12.81 9.63 0.18
N ILE A 39 -11.59 10.04 -0.19
CA ILE A 39 -11.04 9.86 -1.54
C ILE A 39 -11.02 8.37 -1.89
N GLY A 40 -10.55 7.51 -0.97
CA GLY A 40 -10.50 6.07 -1.17
C GLY A 40 -11.89 5.46 -1.44
N ILE A 41 -12.89 5.82 -0.65
CA ILE A 41 -14.26 5.34 -0.81
C ILE A 41 -14.87 5.81 -2.13
N LEU A 42 -14.72 7.10 -2.46
CA LEU A 42 -15.24 7.69 -3.70
C LEU A 42 -14.63 7.01 -4.92
N LEU A 43 -13.31 6.82 -4.92
CA LEU A 43 -12.58 6.14 -5.98
C LEU A 43 -13.02 4.69 -6.13
N ALA A 44 -13.22 3.97 -5.02
CA ALA A 44 -13.70 2.59 -5.02
C ALA A 44 -15.09 2.48 -5.67
N VAL A 45 -16.03 3.37 -5.32
CA VAL A 45 -17.38 3.41 -5.90
C VAL A 45 -17.34 3.72 -7.40
N LEU A 46 -16.49 4.69 -7.78
CA LEU A 46 -16.34 5.12 -9.19
C LEU A 46 -15.77 3.97 -10.04
N LEU A 47 -14.70 3.34 -9.58
CA LEU A 47 -14.07 2.20 -10.27
C LEU A 47 -14.99 0.99 -10.32
N ALA A 48 -15.73 0.70 -9.26
CA ALA A 48 -16.70 -0.39 -9.24
C ALA A 48 -17.80 -0.18 -10.29
N ARG A 49 -18.33 1.04 -10.40
CA ARG A 49 -19.30 1.39 -11.45
C ARG A 49 -18.72 1.29 -12.86
N LEU A 50 -17.48 1.79 -13.03
CA LEU A 50 -16.80 1.76 -14.32
C LEU A 50 -16.57 0.31 -14.79
N PHE A 51 -16.04 -0.55 -13.92
CA PHE A 51 -15.78 -1.95 -14.25
C PHE A 51 -17.05 -2.77 -14.43
N SER A 52 -18.09 -2.52 -13.63
CA SER A 52 -19.39 -3.17 -13.82
C SER A 52 -19.98 -2.86 -15.19
N ARG A 53 -19.79 -1.63 -15.68
CA ARG A 53 -20.38 -1.22 -16.97
C ARG A 53 -19.58 -1.73 -18.18
N PHE A 54 -18.24 -1.79 -18.08
CA PHE A 54 -17.38 -2.04 -19.24
C PHE A 54 -16.72 -3.42 -19.26
N LEU A 55 -16.36 -3.99 -18.09
CA LEU A 55 -15.62 -5.25 -18.02
C LEU A 55 -16.48 -6.46 -17.67
N VAL A 56 -17.52 -6.27 -16.87
CA VAL A 56 -18.32 -7.38 -16.34
C VAL A 56 -19.70 -7.31 -16.97
N LYS A 57 -19.84 -7.86 -18.18
CA LYS A 57 -21.13 -8.20 -18.74
C LYS A 57 -21.54 -9.56 -18.20
N GLY A 58 -22.23 -9.59 -17.08
CA GLY A 58 -22.84 -10.81 -16.52
C GLY A 58 -24.32 -10.81 -16.85
N ASP A 59 -24.83 -11.91 -17.37
CA ASP A 59 -26.25 -12.16 -17.40
C ASP A 59 -26.76 -12.27 -15.96
N ASP A 60 -27.78 -11.50 -15.64
CA ASP A 60 -28.49 -11.62 -14.37
C ASP A 60 -29.18 -13.00 -14.34
N THR A 61 -28.46 -14.02 -13.87
CA THR A 61 -29.11 -15.29 -13.55
C THR A 61 -30.04 -15.06 -12.37
N PRO A 62 -31.35 -15.29 -12.53
CA PRO A 62 -32.29 -15.17 -11.43
C PRO A 62 -31.90 -16.18 -10.35
N PHE A 63 -31.39 -15.65 -9.25
CA PHE A 63 -30.92 -16.47 -8.13
C PHE A 63 -32.12 -16.75 -7.22
N VAL A 64 -32.80 -17.85 -7.48
CA VAL A 64 -33.87 -18.36 -6.61
C VAL A 64 -33.21 -19.26 -5.57
N MET A 65 -32.97 -18.71 -4.39
CA MET A 65 -32.54 -19.51 -3.22
C MET A 65 -33.69 -19.57 -2.23
N GLU A 66 -34.10 -20.75 -1.84
CA GLU A 66 -34.95 -20.94 -0.68
C GLU A 66 -34.22 -20.40 0.54
N LEU A 67 -34.89 -19.52 1.30
CA LEU A 67 -34.31 -18.96 2.52
C LEU A 67 -34.11 -20.09 3.53
N PRO A 68 -32.87 -20.41 3.92
CA PRO A 68 -32.64 -21.41 4.93
C PRO A 68 -33.29 -20.98 6.26
N PRO A 69 -33.79 -21.93 7.05
CA PRO A 69 -34.42 -21.60 8.33
C PRO A 69 -33.42 -20.86 9.24
N TYR A 70 -33.88 -19.77 9.83
CA TYR A 70 -33.05 -18.98 10.74
C TYR A 70 -32.67 -19.81 11.97
N ARG A 71 -31.37 -20.11 12.11
CA ARG A 71 -30.83 -20.80 13.28
C ARG A 71 -29.81 -19.91 13.97
N LEU A 72 -29.93 -19.81 15.29
CA LEU A 72 -28.90 -19.14 16.10
C LEU A 72 -27.60 -19.89 16.02
N PRO A 73 -26.47 -19.23 15.67
CA PRO A 73 -25.19 -19.90 15.60
C PRO A 73 -24.72 -20.32 16.99
N THR A 74 -24.24 -21.55 17.11
CA THR A 74 -23.67 -22.05 18.38
C THR A 74 -22.26 -21.49 18.59
N ALA A 75 -21.93 -21.14 19.85
CA ALA A 75 -20.61 -20.59 20.20
C ALA A 75 -19.44 -21.50 19.71
N LYS A 76 -19.59 -22.82 19.81
CA LYS A 76 -18.62 -23.81 19.33
C LYS A 76 -18.39 -23.72 17.82
N ALA A 77 -19.47 -23.57 17.03
CA ALA A 77 -19.38 -23.44 15.59
C ALA A 77 -18.70 -22.12 15.17
N ILE A 78 -19.02 -21.01 15.86
CA ILE A 78 -18.40 -19.71 15.63
C ILE A 78 -16.90 -19.81 15.89
N PHE A 79 -16.50 -20.30 17.07
CA PHE A 79 -15.08 -20.41 17.45
C PHE A 79 -14.29 -21.29 16.47
N ARG A 80 -14.83 -22.44 16.14
CA ARG A 80 -14.19 -23.38 15.20
C ARG A 80 -14.02 -22.73 13.82
N HIS A 81 -15.07 -22.10 13.29
CA HIS A 81 -15.02 -21.47 11.97
C HIS A 81 -14.07 -20.27 11.94
N THR A 82 -14.06 -19.46 13.00
CA THR A 82 -13.13 -18.33 13.14
C THR A 82 -11.68 -18.83 13.21
N TRP A 83 -11.42 -19.87 14.00
CA TRP A 83 -10.10 -20.48 14.10
C TRP A 83 -9.61 -21.06 12.77
N GLU A 84 -10.47 -21.80 12.06
CA GLU A 84 -10.14 -22.37 10.75
C GLU A 84 -9.81 -21.26 9.74
N LYS A 85 -10.60 -20.19 9.69
CA LYS A 85 -10.34 -19.05 8.82
C LYS A 85 -9.09 -18.28 9.21
N GLY A 86 -8.86 -18.04 10.48
CA GLY A 86 -7.64 -17.40 10.99
C GLY A 86 -6.40 -18.23 10.69
N ALA A 87 -6.43 -19.54 10.94
CA ALA A 87 -5.32 -20.43 10.65
C ALA A 87 -5.01 -20.53 9.14
N GLN A 88 -6.05 -20.57 8.29
CA GLN A 88 -5.87 -20.54 6.85
C GLN A 88 -5.23 -19.22 6.38
N TYR A 89 -5.65 -18.09 6.94
CA TYR A 89 -5.08 -16.78 6.66
C TYR A 89 -3.59 -16.74 7.06
N LEU A 90 -3.26 -17.12 8.28
CA LEU A 90 -1.88 -17.13 8.77
C LEU A 90 -0.96 -18.02 7.94
N ARG A 91 -1.42 -19.23 7.57
CA ARG A 91 -0.63 -20.15 6.74
C ARG A 91 -0.39 -19.60 5.32
N LYS A 92 -1.41 -19.00 4.70
CA LYS A 92 -1.29 -18.45 3.33
C LYS A 92 -0.49 -17.16 3.28
N MET A 93 -0.75 -16.24 4.20
CA MET A 93 -0.15 -14.90 4.19
C MET A 93 1.21 -14.86 4.87
N GLY A 94 1.39 -15.57 6.00
CA GLY A 94 2.64 -15.56 6.75
C GLY A 94 3.84 -16.02 5.93
N GLY A 95 3.69 -17.11 5.17
CA GLY A 95 4.77 -17.60 4.30
C GLY A 95 5.15 -16.62 3.19
N ILE A 96 4.15 -15.99 2.55
CA ILE A 96 4.39 -15.04 1.45
C ILE A 96 5.05 -13.77 1.99
N ILE A 97 4.56 -13.24 3.11
CA ILE A 97 5.13 -12.05 3.73
C ILE A 97 6.56 -12.32 4.19
N MET A 98 6.81 -13.48 4.80
CA MET A 98 8.16 -13.86 5.24
C MET A 98 9.14 -13.93 4.07
N ILE A 99 8.78 -14.59 2.98
CA ILE A 99 9.65 -14.67 1.78
C ILE A 99 9.88 -13.27 1.20
N ALA A 100 8.84 -12.45 1.07
CA ALA A 100 8.97 -11.09 0.58
C ALA A 100 9.88 -10.23 1.47
N SER A 101 9.76 -10.34 2.79
CA SER A 101 10.61 -9.63 3.74
C SER A 101 12.08 -10.07 3.64
N ILE A 102 12.34 -11.38 3.49
CA ILE A 102 13.69 -11.89 3.29
C ILE A 102 14.31 -11.36 1.99
N VAL A 103 13.53 -11.33 0.90
CA VAL A 103 14.00 -10.80 -0.39
C VAL A 103 14.34 -9.31 -0.28
N ILE A 104 13.46 -8.51 0.32
CA ILE A 104 13.69 -7.07 0.51
C ILE A 104 14.90 -6.83 1.41
N TRP A 105 15.02 -7.59 2.50
CA TRP A 105 16.18 -7.54 3.38
C TRP A 105 17.46 -7.87 2.63
N ALA A 106 17.49 -8.95 1.85
CA ALA A 106 18.64 -9.34 1.06
C ALA A 106 19.03 -8.28 0.03
N LEU A 107 18.06 -7.68 -0.67
CA LEU A 107 18.29 -6.59 -1.62
C LEU A 107 18.83 -5.31 -0.94
N GLY A 108 18.46 -5.06 0.30
CA GLY A 108 18.97 -3.96 1.11
C GLY A 108 20.33 -4.25 1.76
N TYR A 109 20.68 -5.53 1.96
CA TYR A 109 21.92 -5.94 2.61
C TYR A 109 23.11 -6.01 1.64
N TYR A 110 22.91 -6.52 0.42
CA TYR A 110 23.96 -6.70 -0.58
C TYR A 110 24.07 -5.46 -1.52
N PRO A 111 25.28 -5.16 -2.12
CA PRO A 111 26.47 -6.02 -2.14
C PRO A 111 27.42 -5.86 -0.96
N ASP A 112 27.57 -4.67 -0.37
CA ASP A 112 28.69 -4.38 0.55
C ASP A 112 28.19 -3.84 1.90
N HIS A 113 27.79 -4.75 2.81
CA HIS A 113 27.30 -4.37 4.13
C HIS A 113 28.39 -3.72 5.01
N ASP A 114 29.59 -4.25 4.97
CA ASP A 114 30.66 -3.87 5.90
C ASP A 114 31.49 -2.65 5.42
N ALA A 115 31.17 -2.09 4.25
CA ALA A 115 31.92 -0.99 3.64
C ALA A 115 31.45 0.41 4.06
N TYR A 116 30.30 0.52 4.75
CA TYR A 116 29.67 1.82 5.03
C TYR A 116 29.50 2.04 6.52
N GLU A 117 29.72 3.29 6.98
CA GLU A 117 29.60 3.67 8.39
C GLU A 117 28.14 3.88 8.83
N THR A 118 27.25 4.21 7.90
CA THR A 118 25.84 4.47 8.19
C THR A 118 24.90 3.55 7.43
N VAL A 119 23.80 3.15 8.07
CA VAL A 119 22.76 2.30 7.46
C VAL A 119 22.10 2.99 6.25
N ALA A 120 22.02 4.32 6.25
CA ALA A 120 21.49 5.08 5.13
C ALA A 120 22.40 5.02 3.89
N GLU A 121 23.73 5.15 4.04
CA GLU A 121 24.70 5.02 2.95
C GLU A 121 24.74 3.60 2.40
N GLN A 122 24.65 2.61 3.28
CA GLN A 122 24.54 1.21 2.88
C GLN A 122 23.30 0.99 2.01
N GLN A 123 22.14 1.49 2.44
CA GLN A 123 20.90 1.32 1.66
C GLN A 123 20.94 2.11 0.34
N GLU A 124 21.61 3.25 0.29
CA GLU A 124 21.79 4.04 -0.94
C GLU A 124 22.58 3.27 -2.00
N ASN A 125 23.60 2.53 -1.61
CA ASN A 125 24.47 1.77 -2.49
C ASN A 125 24.03 0.31 -2.68
N SER A 126 23.07 -0.16 -1.91
CA SER A 126 22.49 -1.48 -2.05
C SER A 126 21.71 -1.66 -3.37
N TYR A 127 21.38 -2.91 -3.71
CA TYR A 127 20.56 -3.18 -4.90
C TYR A 127 19.19 -2.48 -4.85
N ILE A 128 18.58 -2.38 -3.67
CA ILE A 128 17.30 -1.67 -3.53
C ILE A 128 17.46 -0.17 -3.75
N GLY A 129 18.61 0.42 -3.32
CA GLY A 129 18.96 1.81 -3.56
C GLY A 129 19.17 2.11 -5.04
N GLN A 130 19.88 1.24 -5.75
CA GLN A 130 20.10 1.36 -7.20
C GLN A 130 18.77 1.30 -7.98
N ILE A 131 17.88 0.38 -7.60
CA ILE A 131 16.51 0.32 -8.18
C ILE A 131 15.74 1.60 -7.87
N GLY A 132 15.81 2.12 -6.63
CA GLY A 132 15.18 3.37 -6.24
C GLY A 132 15.65 4.56 -7.10
N LYS A 133 16.97 4.70 -7.31
CA LYS A 133 17.55 5.72 -8.18
C LYS A 133 17.15 5.54 -9.66
N ALA A 134 17.05 4.31 -10.14
CA ALA A 134 16.58 4.03 -11.50
C ALA A 134 15.09 4.38 -11.69
N MET A 135 14.28 4.32 -10.63
CA MET A 135 12.87 4.71 -10.65
C MET A 135 12.67 6.23 -10.48
N GLU A 136 13.66 6.95 -9.99
CA GLU A 136 13.57 8.38 -9.71
C GLU A 136 13.02 9.20 -10.88
N PRO A 137 13.48 9.04 -12.15
CA PRO A 137 12.95 9.83 -13.27
C PRO A 137 11.44 9.63 -13.51
N VAL A 138 10.88 8.50 -13.08
CA VAL A 138 9.45 8.22 -13.21
C VAL A 138 8.63 8.85 -12.09
N ILE A 139 9.21 8.97 -10.88
CA ILE A 139 8.52 9.49 -9.70
C ILE A 139 8.86 10.97 -9.40
N ALA A 140 9.94 11.49 -9.95
CA ALA A 140 10.33 12.90 -9.84
C ALA A 140 9.21 13.91 -10.25
N PRO A 141 8.39 13.64 -11.30
CA PRO A 141 7.27 14.52 -11.65
C PRO A 141 6.19 14.64 -10.56
N LEU A 142 6.18 13.75 -9.57
CA LEU A 142 5.29 13.77 -8.42
C LEU A 142 5.91 14.53 -7.22
N GLY A 143 7.16 14.98 -7.36
CA GLY A 143 7.93 15.56 -6.26
C GLY A 143 8.55 14.51 -5.33
N PHE A 144 8.59 13.24 -5.72
CA PHE A 144 9.15 12.16 -4.90
C PHE A 144 10.63 12.00 -5.20
N ASP A 145 11.44 11.85 -4.15
CA ASP A 145 12.83 11.47 -4.24
C ASP A 145 13.02 9.94 -4.31
N TRP A 146 14.25 9.49 -4.55
CA TRP A 146 14.58 8.06 -4.62
C TRP A 146 14.30 7.33 -3.29
N LYS A 147 14.38 8.00 -2.13
CA LYS A 147 14.11 7.42 -0.81
C LYS A 147 12.63 7.07 -0.65
N LEU A 148 11.73 7.98 -1.08
CA LEU A 148 10.29 7.70 -1.17
C LEU A 148 10.01 6.56 -2.15
N GLY A 149 10.79 6.48 -3.26
CA GLY A 149 10.74 5.38 -4.22
C GLY A 149 11.07 4.03 -3.58
N ILE A 150 12.11 3.96 -2.76
CA ILE A 150 12.43 2.73 -1.99
C ILE A 150 11.30 2.39 -1.02
N GLY A 151 10.70 3.39 -0.36
CA GLY A 151 9.54 3.19 0.48
C GLY A 151 8.36 2.56 -0.28
N ILE A 152 8.09 3.03 -1.50
CA ILE A 152 7.07 2.43 -2.38
C ILE A 152 7.42 0.98 -2.71
N LEU A 153 8.67 0.70 -3.05
CA LEU A 153 9.14 -0.63 -3.42
C LEU A 153 9.05 -1.63 -2.25
N SER A 154 9.50 -1.22 -1.06
CA SER A 154 9.38 -2.04 0.16
C SER A 154 7.92 -2.35 0.51
N GLY A 155 7.02 -1.40 0.28
CA GLY A 155 5.58 -1.57 0.47
C GLY A 155 4.91 -2.54 -0.51
N VAL A 156 5.55 -2.93 -1.60
CA VAL A 156 5.11 -4.04 -2.47
C VAL A 156 5.18 -5.37 -1.73
N GLY A 157 6.23 -5.59 -0.93
CA GLY A 157 6.36 -6.76 -0.08
C GLY A 157 5.33 -6.76 1.04
N ALA A 158 5.45 -5.79 1.93
CA ALA A 158 4.53 -5.55 3.03
C ALA A 158 4.45 -4.04 3.30
N LYS A 159 3.24 -3.51 3.42
CA LYS A 159 3.04 -2.06 3.58
C LYS A 159 3.54 -1.52 4.92
N GLU A 160 3.65 -2.36 5.91
CA GLU A 160 4.25 -2.06 7.21
C GLU A 160 5.74 -1.69 7.10
N LEU A 161 6.44 -2.26 6.12
CA LEU A 161 7.87 -2.00 5.91
C LEU A 161 8.15 -0.58 5.41
N VAL A 162 7.17 0.09 4.83
CA VAL A 162 7.33 1.48 4.34
C VAL A 162 7.76 2.40 5.48
N VAL A 163 7.14 2.29 6.65
CA VAL A 163 7.44 3.14 7.81
C VAL A 163 8.86 2.94 8.30
N SER A 164 9.25 1.68 8.54
CA SER A 164 10.62 1.36 8.97
C SER A 164 11.66 1.76 7.93
N THR A 165 11.38 1.54 6.63
CA THR A 165 12.28 1.93 5.56
C THR A 165 12.47 3.45 5.50
N LEU A 166 11.40 4.23 5.60
CA LEU A 166 11.49 5.69 5.64
C LEU A 166 12.22 6.17 6.90
N GLY A 167 11.93 5.54 8.06
CA GLY A 167 12.64 5.81 9.30
C GLY A 167 14.16 5.64 9.14
N VAL A 168 14.59 4.47 8.66
CA VAL A 168 16.02 4.19 8.45
C VAL A 168 16.66 5.15 7.44
N LEU A 169 16.01 5.42 6.30
CA LEU A 169 16.58 6.25 5.24
C LEU A 169 16.71 7.73 5.59
N TYR A 170 15.83 8.23 6.45
CA TYR A 170 15.83 9.66 6.80
C TYR A 170 16.40 9.96 8.20
N THR A 171 16.25 9.03 9.16
CA THR A 171 16.66 9.26 10.54
C THR A 171 17.76 8.32 11.03
N ASN A 172 18.15 7.30 10.25
CA ASN A 172 18.99 6.16 10.65
C ASN A 172 18.37 5.32 11.79
N ASP A 173 17.07 5.44 12.02
CA ASP A 173 16.34 4.70 13.06
C ASP A 173 15.09 4.04 12.44
N ALA A 174 14.92 2.75 12.68
CA ALA A 174 13.78 1.98 12.18
C ALA A 174 12.46 2.28 12.92
N GLU A 175 12.55 2.82 14.14
CA GLU A 175 11.43 3.19 15.00
C GLU A 175 11.27 4.73 15.14
N ALA A 176 11.66 5.47 14.10
CA ALA A 176 11.61 6.92 14.11
C ALA A 176 10.19 7.47 14.36
N ASP A 177 10.09 8.35 15.34
CA ASP A 177 8.85 9.06 15.65
C ASP A 177 8.49 10.10 14.58
N ALA A 178 7.19 10.45 14.49
CA ALA A 178 6.69 11.45 13.55
C ALA A 178 7.41 12.80 13.65
N VAL A 179 7.84 13.19 14.84
CA VAL A 179 8.54 14.46 15.11
C VAL A 179 9.95 14.42 14.53
N SER A 180 10.71 13.35 14.77
CA SER A 180 12.07 13.18 14.23
C SER A 180 12.08 13.07 12.70
N LEU A 181 11.02 12.49 12.14
CA LEU A 181 10.83 12.39 10.70
C LEU A 181 10.53 13.77 10.08
N ALA A 182 9.67 14.57 10.72
CA ALA A 182 9.30 15.90 10.24
C ALA A 182 10.51 16.85 10.12
N GLU A 183 11.46 16.75 11.06
CA GLU A 183 12.65 17.60 11.07
C GLU A 183 13.69 17.21 10.02
N ARG A 184 13.71 15.95 9.63
CA ARG A 184 14.78 15.40 8.76
C ARG A 184 14.35 15.11 7.32
N ILE A 185 13.05 14.99 7.05
CA ILE A 185 12.56 14.80 5.69
C ILE A 185 12.38 16.13 4.97
N PRO A 186 13.16 16.42 3.93
CA PRO A 186 13.08 17.68 3.17
C PRO A 186 11.95 17.68 2.15
N ILE A 187 10.74 17.26 2.55
CA ILE A 187 9.56 17.26 1.67
C ILE A 187 8.52 18.27 2.15
N THR A 188 7.79 18.84 1.19
CA THR A 188 6.71 19.78 1.51
C THR A 188 5.45 19.03 1.97
N PRO A 189 4.55 19.67 2.74
CA PRO A 189 3.28 19.07 3.12
C PRO A 189 2.45 18.60 1.91
N LEU A 190 2.55 19.29 0.77
CA LEU A 190 1.90 18.89 -0.48
C LEU A 190 2.44 17.55 -0.97
N VAL A 191 3.76 17.36 -0.98
CA VAL A 191 4.40 16.08 -1.39
C VAL A 191 4.03 14.95 -0.44
N ALA A 192 3.99 15.22 0.88
CA ALA A 192 3.54 14.25 1.87
C ALA A 192 2.09 13.81 1.61
N PHE A 193 1.19 14.74 1.29
CA PHE A 193 -0.19 14.44 0.92
C PHE A 193 -0.27 13.62 -0.37
N CYS A 194 0.48 14.00 -1.41
CA CYS A 194 0.57 13.23 -2.66
C CYS A 194 1.06 11.80 -2.42
N TYR A 195 2.05 11.63 -1.55
CA TYR A 195 2.57 10.32 -1.19
C TYR A 195 1.53 9.46 -0.47
N MET A 196 0.78 10.03 0.48
CA MET A 196 -0.32 9.33 1.15
C MET A 196 -1.40 8.87 0.16
N VAL A 197 -1.80 9.72 -0.78
CA VAL A 197 -2.76 9.36 -1.83
C VAL A 197 -2.18 8.30 -2.78
N PHE A 198 -0.91 8.40 -3.11
CA PHE A 198 -0.23 7.37 -3.90
C PHE A 198 -0.24 6.03 -3.18
N VAL A 199 0.13 5.99 -1.90
CA VAL A 199 0.11 4.77 -1.07
C VAL A 199 -1.30 4.21 -0.88
N LEU A 200 -2.33 5.06 -0.91
CA LEU A 200 -3.72 4.63 -0.88
C LEU A 200 -4.09 3.76 -2.09
N ILE A 201 -3.64 4.16 -3.28
CA ILE A 201 -4.15 3.62 -4.55
C ILE A 201 -3.20 2.59 -5.16
N TYR A 202 -1.86 2.80 -5.03
CA TYR A 202 -0.84 2.06 -5.76
C TYR A 202 -0.88 0.55 -5.53
N PHE A 203 0.00 -0.14 -6.21
CA PHE A 203 0.19 -1.59 -6.24
C PHE A 203 -0.25 -2.29 -4.94
N PRO A 204 -1.16 -3.27 -5.00
CA PRO A 204 -1.51 -4.07 -3.85
C PRO A 204 -0.30 -4.94 -3.44
N CYS A 205 -0.15 -5.25 -2.15
CA CYS A 205 0.93 -6.11 -1.69
C CYS A 205 0.91 -7.48 -2.38
N ILE A 206 2.05 -8.16 -2.42
CA ILE A 206 2.20 -9.49 -3.06
C ILE A 206 1.13 -10.48 -2.57
N ALA A 207 0.82 -10.44 -1.28
CA ALA A 207 -0.24 -11.27 -0.70
C ALA A 207 -1.61 -11.07 -1.38
N THR A 208 -1.98 -9.82 -1.67
CA THR A 208 -3.22 -9.50 -2.38
C THR A 208 -3.19 -9.96 -3.83
N ILE A 209 -2.05 -9.83 -4.51
CA ILE A 209 -1.88 -10.31 -5.90
C ILE A 209 -2.07 -11.83 -5.97
N VAL A 210 -1.47 -12.57 -5.02
CA VAL A 210 -1.64 -14.02 -4.95
C VAL A 210 -3.11 -14.39 -4.66
N ALA A 211 -3.77 -13.65 -3.77
CA ALA A 211 -5.20 -13.87 -3.50
C ALA A 211 -6.05 -13.62 -4.74
N ILE A 212 -5.83 -12.53 -5.49
CA ILE A 212 -6.55 -12.24 -6.75
C ILE A 212 -6.31 -13.36 -7.76
N LYS A 213 -5.07 -13.85 -7.90
CA LYS A 213 -4.75 -14.97 -8.79
C LYS A 213 -5.50 -16.26 -8.40
N GLN A 214 -5.58 -16.56 -7.09
CA GLN A 214 -6.28 -17.74 -6.61
C GLN A 214 -7.79 -17.66 -6.84
N GLU A 215 -8.38 -16.48 -6.63
CA GLU A 215 -9.82 -16.25 -6.78
C GLU A 215 -10.26 -16.14 -8.24
N SER A 216 -9.44 -15.50 -9.10
CA SER A 216 -9.76 -15.32 -10.52
C SER A 216 -9.33 -16.50 -11.39
N GLY A 217 -8.49 -17.40 -10.88
CA GLY A 217 -7.90 -18.51 -11.63
C GLY A 217 -6.88 -18.06 -12.70
N SER A 218 -6.58 -16.77 -12.85
CA SER A 218 -5.76 -16.24 -13.93
C SER A 218 -4.76 -15.18 -13.46
N TRP A 219 -3.51 -15.32 -13.91
CA TRP A 219 -2.47 -14.30 -13.73
C TRP A 219 -2.76 -13.00 -14.46
N LYS A 220 -3.55 -13.04 -15.56
CA LYS A 220 -3.91 -11.84 -16.33
C LYS A 220 -4.67 -10.83 -15.50
N TRP A 221 -5.62 -11.26 -14.68
CA TRP A 221 -6.37 -10.39 -13.79
C TRP A 221 -5.53 -9.82 -12.64
N ALA A 222 -4.61 -10.61 -12.10
CA ALA A 222 -3.69 -10.16 -11.07
C ALA A 222 -2.74 -9.08 -11.62
N LEU A 223 -2.15 -9.31 -12.80
CA LEU A 223 -1.28 -8.35 -13.47
C LEU A 223 -2.03 -7.08 -13.89
N PHE A 224 -3.21 -7.24 -14.50
CA PHE A 224 -4.07 -6.10 -14.84
C PHE A 224 -4.34 -5.21 -13.62
N THR A 225 -4.68 -5.84 -12.49
CA THR A 225 -4.90 -5.13 -11.24
C THR A 225 -3.67 -4.35 -10.79
N ALA A 226 -2.50 -4.97 -10.80
CA ALA A 226 -1.26 -4.34 -10.42
C ALA A 226 -0.94 -3.11 -11.29
N VAL A 227 -1.06 -3.26 -12.60
CA VAL A 227 -0.73 -2.20 -13.57
C VAL A 227 -1.71 -1.04 -13.46
N TYR A 228 -3.02 -1.30 -13.51
CA TYR A 228 -3.99 -0.21 -13.52
C TYR A 228 -4.00 0.59 -12.20
N THR A 229 -3.81 -0.08 -11.05
CA THR A 229 -3.76 0.63 -9.77
C THR A 229 -2.52 1.50 -9.64
N THR A 230 -1.38 1.04 -10.13
CA THR A 230 -0.14 1.83 -10.14
C THR A 230 -0.25 3.03 -11.07
N LEU A 231 -0.78 2.84 -12.28
CA LEU A 231 -1.03 3.94 -13.20
C LEU A 231 -2.03 4.97 -12.65
N LEU A 232 -3.10 4.49 -12.04
CA LEU A 232 -4.10 5.35 -11.41
C LEU A 232 -3.50 6.16 -10.26
N ALA A 233 -2.69 5.51 -9.41
CA ALA A 233 -1.99 6.17 -8.32
C ALA A 233 -1.06 7.27 -8.83
N TRP A 234 -0.31 6.97 -9.91
CA TRP A 234 0.59 7.93 -10.53
C TRP A 234 -0.17 9.14 -11.09
N VAL A 235 -1.23 8.91 -11.86
CA VAL A 235 -2.06 9.99 -12.45
C VAL A 235 -2.70 10.86 -11.36
N MET A 236 -3.25 10.23 -10.31
CA MET A 236 -3.89 10.96 -9.20
C MET A 236 -2.88 11.79 -8.42
N ALA A 237 -1.74 11.21 -8.05
CA ALA A 237 -0.69 11.95 -7.35
C ALA A 237 -0.12 13.10 -8.20
N PHE A 238 0.09 12.87 -9.51
CA PHE A 238 0.53 13.90 -10.45
C PHE A 238 -0.49 15.03 -10.55
N ALA A 239 -1.77 14.71 -10.68
CA ALA A 239 -2.83 15.72 -10.74
C ALA A 239 -2.88 16.57 -9.46
N ILE A 240 -2.81 15.92 -8.29
CA ILE A 240 -2.80 16.62 -7.00
C ILE A 240 -1.55 17.49 -6.86
N TYR A 241 -0.38 16.99 -7.23
CA TYR A 241 0.87 17.74 -7.17
C TYR A 241 0.83 18.99 -8.07
N ARG A 242 0.35 18.83 -9.31
CA ARG A 242 0.21 19.95 -10.25
C ARG A 242 -0.82 20.98 -9.82
N ILE A 243 -1.99 20.52 -9.39
CA ILE A 243 -3.06 21.42 -8.91
C ILE A 243 -2.62 22.10 -7.61
N GLY A 244 -2.09 21.34 -6.65
CA GLY A 244 -1.61 21.89 -5.38
C GLY A 244 -0.48 22.90 -5.56
N GLY A 245 0.45 22.66 -6.49
CA GLY A 245 1.53 23.58 -6.82
C GLY A 245 1.08 24.90 -7.48
N LEU A 246 -0.19 25.03 -7.90
CA LEU A 246 -0.78 26.28 -8.36
C LEU A 246 -1.31 27.16 -7.21
N PHE A 247 -1.50 26.57 -6.03
CA PHE A 247 -2.06 27.25 -4.85
C PHE A 247 -1.03 27.50 -3.74
N VAL A 248 0.16 26.96 -3.87
CA VAL A 248 1.31 27.14 -2.96
C VAL A 248 2.39 27.93 -3.67
#